data_af6d85dd0400d459c69e4d80c4bd4e34
#
_entry.id   af6d85dd0400d459c69e4d80c4bd4e34
#
_cell.length_a   1.000
_cell.length_b   1.000
_cell.length_c   1.000
_cell.angle_alpha   90.00
_cell.angle_beta   90.00
_cell.angle_gamma   90.00
#
_symmetry.space_group_name_H-M   'P 1'
#
loop_
_entity.id
_entity.type
_entity.pdbx_description
1 polymer ?
#
loop_
_entity_poly.entity_id
_entity_poly.type
_entity_poly.pdbx_seq_one_letter_code
_entity_poly.pdbx_strand_id
1 'polypeptide(L)'
;MSIIVWTVRVLVVGLGLMVLPLQAAEGTWKAGTARSVITPKKPIWMAGYGSRTAPAEGKLHDLAIRVLALEDAAGHRGIVLSSDTLGIPQAMYDDVAKELKSRYQIDRSQFMLHASHTHCGPVLNGALPDTYPITEEHLKDINEYSQWLTTEIVATIGKAIDDLKPATVSRGVGMADFGVNRRTNREPDVPALREQNLLLGPVDHTVPVLAVKRPDGSLKAVVFIYACHNTTLSFQQWCGDYAGFAQYSLEEKYPGVTALFCSGCGADQNPLPRRTVELCQSYGNRLSVAVQKVLDQAMIPVKPSLETRHTFETLVMDPPPPTAQLEKMAAEPASYSQRWAARLLKNMQGGKKLSSEYPYPIQAWRLGGDQLWITLGGEVVVDYSLRLKGELGEQTWIAAYCNDVMAYIPSKRVLLEGGYEGQSSMMVYGLPTERWAPDVEDRVIRGVMKVVK
;
A
#
# COMPACT_ATOMS: atom_id res chain seq x y z
N MET A 1 38.01 17.61 94.76
CA MET A 1 36.75 17.88 94.08
C MET A 1 37.10 18.24 92.66
N SER A 2 37.00 17.30 91.76
CA SER A 2 37.28 17.53 90.29
C SER A 2 35.96 17.62 89.53
N ILE A 3 35.77 18.71 88.82
CA ILE A 3 34.59 19.00 88.00
C ILE A 3 34.91 18.53 86.60
N ILE A 4 34.16 17.54 86.13
CA ILE A 4 34.21 17.05 84.73
C ILE A 4 33.23 17.86 83.89
N VAL A 5 33.77 18.56 82.92
CA VAL A 5 32.96 19.31 81.92
C VAL A 5 32.73 18.39 80.71
N TRP A 6 31.48 18.07 80.40
CA TRP A 6 31.10 17.37 79.21
C TRP A 6 30.82 18.34 78.07
N THR A 7 31.58 18.23 76.97
CA THR A 7 31.36 19.01 75.74
C THR A 7 30.49 18.19 74.81
N VAL A 8 29.26 18.66 74.53
CA VAL A 8 28.35 18.06 73.54
C VAL A 8 28.74 18.59 72.19
N ARG A 9 29.21 17.73 71.29
CA ARG A 9 29.38 18.05 69.85
C ARG A 9 28.08 17.78 69.09
N VAL A 10 27.44 18.82 68.57
CA VAL A 10 26.28 18.74 67.67
C VAL A 10 26.78 18.49 66.26
N LEU A 11 26.45 17.34 65.71
CA LEU A 11 26.74 16.97 64.30
C LEU A 11 25.57 17.48 63.44
N VAL A 12 25.84 18.54 62.66
CA VAL A 12 24.85 19.03 61.63
C VAL A 12 25.04 18.18 60.38
N VAL A 13 24.10 17.24 60.15
CA VAL A 13 24.00 16.49 58.89
C VAL A 13 23.29 17.37 57.87
N GLY A 14 24.04 17.97 56.95
CA GLY A 14 23.47 18.67 55.80
C GLY A 14 22.86 17.69 54.80
N LEU A 15 21.52 17.62 54.72
CA LEU A 15 20.83 16.96 53.64
C LEU A 15 21.01 17.77 52.36
N GLY A 16 21.98 17.40 51.52
CA GLY A 16 22.06 17.87 50.15
C GLY A 16 20.91 17.32 49.32
N LEU A 17 19.90 18.14 49.02
CA LEU A 17 18.92 17.85 47.99
C LEU A 17 19.66 17.75 46.64
N MET A 18 19.91 16.51 46.18
CA MET A 18 20.23 16.27 44.76
C MET A 18 19.01 16.64 43.94
N VAL A 19 19.03 17.81 43.34
CA VAL A 19 18.14 18.19 42.24
C VAL A 19 18.61 17.39 41.03
N LEU A 20 17.98 16.20 40.82
CA LEU A 20 18.11 15.52 39.54
C LEU A 20 17.55 16.45 38.46
N PRO A 21 18.28 16.69 37.36
CA PRO A 21 17.72 17.46 36.26
C PRO A 21 16.45 16.74 35.82
N LEU A 22 15.34 17.47 35.81
CA LEU A 22 14.10 17.04 35.19
C LEU A 22 14.43 16.88 33.71
N GLN A 23 14.73 15.65 33.30
CA GLN A 23 14.83 15.29 31.91
C GLN A 23 13.45 15.60 31.34
N ALA A 24 13.34 16.63 30.49
CA ALA A 24 12.10 16.95 29.80
C ALA A 24 11.60 15.62 29.22
N ALA A 25 10.39 15.22 29.61
CA ALA A 25 9.80 13.99 29.12
C ALA A 25 9.85 14.07 27.60
N GLU A 26 10.69 13.25 26.96
CA GLU A 26 10.68 13.13 25.50
C GLU A 26 9.22 12.86 25.14
N GLY A 27 8.64 13.73 24.28
CA GLY A 27 7.24 13.60 23.86
C GLY A 27 6.99 12.16 23.40
N THR A 28 5.78 11.69 23.55
CA THR A 28 5.36 10.33 23.13
C THR A 28 4.59 10.40 21.84
N TRP A 29 4.64 9.33 21.05
CA TRP A 29 3.68 9.15 19.96
C TRP A 29 2.26 9.12 20.53
N LYS A 30 1.30 9.64 19.75
CA LYS A 30 -0.09 9.22 19.89
C LYS A 30 -0.50 8.40 18.68
N ALA A 31 -1.30 7.40 18.88
CA ALA A 31 -1.83 6.56 17.82
C ALA A 31 -3.32 6.29 18.04
N GLY A 32 -4.05 6.31 16.92
CA GLY A 32 -5.46 5.94 16.87
C GLY A 32 -5.72 4.98 15.73
N THR A 33 -6.70 4.10 15.87
CA THR A 33 -7.05 3.10 14.85
C THR A 33 -8.54 3.05 14.62
N ALA A 34 -8.92 2.75 13.38
CA ALA A 34 -10.29 2.46 13.01
C ALA A 34 -10.34 1.41 11.89
N ARG A 35 -11.46 0.71 11.79
CA ARG A 35 -11.74 -0.27 10.73
C ARG A 35 -13.18 -0.11 10.28
N SER A 36 -13.43 -0.25 8.96
CA SER A 36 -14.77 -0.34 8.40
C SER A 36 -14.84 -1.47 7.38
N VAL A 37 -15.95 -2.19 7.38
CA VAL A 37 -16.26 -3.20 6.36
C VAL A 37 -16.70 -2.49 5.10
N ILE A 38 -16.07 -2.84 3.98
CA ILE A 38 -16.35 -2.25 2.66
C ILE A 38 -16.89 -3.26 1.64
N THR A 39 -17.25 -4.46 2.07
CA THR A 39 -17.89 -5.45 1.20
C THR A 39 -19.14 -4.87 0.56
N PRO A 40 -19.26 -4.84 -0.79
CA PRO A 40 -20.46 -4.36 -1.44
C PRO A 40 -21.71 -5.11 -0.98
N LYS A 41 -22.79 -4.38 -0.72
CA LYS A 41 -24.08 -4.96 -0.32
C LYS A 41 -24.87 -5.54 -1.51
N LYS A 42 -24.56 -5.06 -2.71
CA LYS A 42 -25.12 -5.55 -3.99
C LYS A 42 -24.04 -6.31 -4.75
N PRO A 43 -24.40 -7.28 -5.60
CA PRO A 43 -23.48 -7.87 -6.56
C PRO A 43 -23.02 -6.81 -7.56
N ILE A 44 -21.77 -6.37 -7.50
CA ILE A 44 -21.14 -5.50 -8.50
C ILE A 44 -19.96 -6.22 -9.14
N TRP A 45 -19.43 -5.69 -10.22
CA TRP A 45 -18.29 -6.29 -10.92
C TRP A 45 -17.05 -6.31 -10.03
N MET A 46 -16.31 -7.42 -10.11
CA MET A 46 -15.02 -7.60 -9.43
C MET A 46 -13.89 -7.19 -10.34
N ALA A 47 -12.87 -6.54 -9.76
CA ALA A 47 -11.69 -6.07 -10.46
C ALA A 47 -10.61 -7.16 -10.63
N GLY A 48 -9.63 -6.92 -11.50
CA GLY A 48 -8.34 -7.61 -11.57
C GLY A 48 -8.20 -8.64 -12.70
N TYR A 49 -9.20 -9.48 -12.96
CA TYR A 49 -9.12 -10.48 -14.05
C TYR A 49 -10.00 -10.10 -15.23
N GLY A 50 -9.37 -9.83 -16.39
CA GLY A 50 -10.09 -9.48 -17.62
C GLY A 50 -11.02 -10.59 -18.19
N SER A 51 -10.91 -11.81 -17.70
CA SER A 51 -11.77 -12.95 -18.07
C SER A 51 -13.11 -12.99 -17.35
N ARG A 52 -13.39 -12.06 -16.44
CA ARG A 52 -14.68 -12.01 -15.72
C ARG A 52 -15.81 -11.65 -16.65
N THR A 53 -16.93 -12.38 -16.52
CA THR A 53 -18.12 -12.26 -17.36
C THR A 53 -19.36 -11.89 -16.57
N ALA A 54 -19.28 -11.83 -15.23
CA ALA A 54 -20.39 -11.56 -14.32
C ALA A 54 -19.93 -10.81 -13.05
N PRO A 55 -20.86 -10.14 -12.33
CA PRO A 55 -20.63 -9.62 -11.00
C PRO A 55 -20.30 -10.71 -9.96
N ALA A 56 -19.94 -10.29 -8.74
CA ALA A 56 -19.67 -11.19 -7.63
C ALA A 56 -20.89 -12.01 -7.24
N GLU A 57 -20.67 -13.26 -6.82
CA GLU A 57 -21.70 -14.22 -6.42
C GLU A 57 -21.84 -14.36 -4.89
N GLY A 58 -20.88 -13.80 -4.12
CA GLY A 58 -20.87 -13.93 -2.66
C GLY A 58 -19.56 -13.44 -2.05
N LYS A 59 -19.26 -13.90 -0.83
CA LYS A 59 -18.01 -13.58 -0.13
C LYS A 59 -17.43 -14.81 0.56
N LEU A 60 -16.10 -14.90 0.57
CA LEU A 60 -15.36 -15.82 1.42
C LEU A 60 -15.13 -15.18 2.80
N HIS A 61 -14.73 -13.90 2.80
CA HIS A 61 -14.67 -13.05 4.01
C HIS A 61 -14.89 -11.58 3.62
N ASP A 62 -15.16 -10.74 4.62
CA ASP A 62 -15.40 -9.32 4.39
C ASP A 62 -14.15 -8.59 3.90
N LEU A 63 -14.37 -7.66 2.97
CA LEU A 63 -13.39 -6.64 2.61
C LEU A 63 -13.43 -5.51 3.63
N ALA A 64 -12.30 -4.91 3.94
CA ALA A 64 -12.22 -3.83 4.90
C ALA A 64 -11.25 -2.73 4.48
N ILE A 65 -11.47 -1.53 5.01
CA ILE A 65 -10.44 -0.52 5.18
C ILE A 65 -9.99 -0.52 6.64
N ARG A 66 -8.68 -0.33 6.84
CA ARG A 66 -8.03 -0.25 8.14
C ARG A 66 -7.18 0.99 8.19
N VAL A 67 -7.27 1.76 9.25
CA VAL A 67 -6.62 3.06 9.40
C VAL A 67 -5.77 3.08 10.65
N LEU A 68 -4.56 3.60 10.52
CA LEU A 68 -3.68 4.02 11.60
C LEU A 68 -3.45 5.54 11.47
N ALA A 69 -3.85 6.31 12.47
CA ALA A 69 -3.45 7.69 12.66
C ALA A 69 -2.28 7.73 13.65
N LEU A 70 -1.22 8.44 13.29
CA LEU A 70 -0.07 8.74 14.16
C LEU A 70 0.01 10.25 14.37
N GLU A 71 0.36 10.67 15.59
CA GLU A 71 0.70 12.06 15.92
C GLU A 71 2.02 12.06 16.68
N ASP A 72 3.00 12.81 16.20
CA ASP A 72 4.31 12.92 16.82
C ASP A 72 4.30 13.89 18.03
N ALA A 73 5.45 14.05 18.69
CA ALA A 73 5.59 14.90 19.85
C ALA A 73 5.35 16.39 19.56
N ALA A 74 5.50 16.82 18.31
CA ALA A 74 5.24 18.20 17.86
C ALA A 74 3.79 18.41 17.38
N GLY A 75 2.98 17.35 17.35
CA GLY A 75 1.59 17.38 16.87
C GLY A 75 1.45 17.19 15.36
N HIS A 76 2.53 16.80 14.65
CA HIS A 76 2.42 16.45 13.23
C HIS A 76 1.73 15.10 13.09
N ARG A 77 0.75 15.04 12.18
CA ARG A 77 -0.06 13.86 11.96
C ARG A 77 0.30 13.14 10.67
N GLY A 78 0.22 11.82 10.70
CA GLY A 78 0.30 10.96 9.54
C GLY A 78 -0.79 9.90 9.59
N ILE A 79 -1.41 9.64 8.43
CA ILE A 79 -2.49 8.67 8.26
C ILE A 79 -2.03 7.57 7.30
N VAL A 80 -2.04 6.33 7.75
CA VAL A 80 -1.86 5.14 6.92
C VAL A 80 -3.19 4.45 6.79
N LEU A 81 -3.66 4.24 5.58
CA LEU A 81 -4.87 3.48 5.28
C LEU A 81 -4.54 2.29 4.39
N SER A 82 -4.95 1.11 4.80
CA SER A 82 -4.94 -0.12 4.00
C SER A 82 -6.37 -0.44 3.54
N SER A 83 -6.54 -0.71 2.25
CA SER A 83 -7.84 -1.00 1.62
C SER A 83 -7.81 -2.33 0.88
N ASP A 84 -8.80 -3.17 1.11
CA ASP A 84 -9.00 -4.43 0.36
C ASP A 84 -9.65 -4.14 -1.00
N THR A 85 -8.95 -3.38 -1.84
CA THR A 85 -9.33 -3.03 -3.23
C THR A 85 -8.18 -3.37 -4.18
N LEU A 86 -8.47 -3.44 -5.49
CA LEU A 86 -7.44 -3.58 -6.52
C LEU A 86 -6.50 -2.36 -6.56
N GLY A 87 -7.08 -1.17 -6.47
CA GLY A 87 -6.42 0.12 -6.49
C GLY A 87 -7.44 1.22 -6.35
N ILE A 88 -7.00 2.39 -5.95
CA ILE A 88 -7.84 3.59 -5.89
C ILE A 88 -7.50 4.47 -7.09
N PRO A 89 -8.47 4.89 -7.93
CA PRO A 89 -8.23 5.85 -9.00
C PRO A 89 -7.90 7.24 -8.47
N GLN A 90 -7.06 7.99 -9.22
CA GLN A 90 -6.61 9.33 -8.84
C GLN A 90 -7.74 10.27 -8.44
N ALA A 91 -8.82 10.32 -9.22
CA ALA A 91 -9.96 11.21 -8.91
C ALA A 91 -10.57 10.91 -7.54
N MET A 92 -10.71 9.63 -7.17
CA MET A 92 -11.23 9.23 -5.87
C MET A 92 -10.25 9.58 -4.73
N TYR A 93 -8.94 9.38 -4.95
CA TYR A 93 -7.92 9.81 -4.00
C TYR A 93 -7.92 11.34 -3.81
N ASP A 94 -8.10 12.10 -4.89
CA ASP A 94 -8.17 13.56 -4.87
C ASP A 94 -9.36 14.06 -4.03
N ASP A 95 -10.52 13.42 -4.19
CA ASP A 95 -11.73 13.74 -3.42
C ASP A 95 -11.51 13.45 -1.92
N VAL A 96 -10.94 12.29 -1.58
CA VAL A 96 -10.59 11.96 -0.18
C VAL A 96 -9.60 12.99 0.38
N ALA A 97 -8.52 13.29 -0.34
CA ALA A 97 -7.48 14.22 0.13
C ALA A 97 -8.05 15.64 0.35
N LYS A 98 -8.96 16.09 -0.52
CA LYS A 98 -9.67 17.38 -0.37
C LYS A 98 -10.51 17.42 0.91
N GLU A 99 -11.27 16.36 1.18
CA GLU A 99 -12.10 16.26 2.40
C GLU A 99 -11.22 16.20 3.67
N LEU A 100 -10.10 15.46 3.64
CA LEU A 100 -9.16 15.37 4.76
C LEU A 100 -8.51 16.74 5.05
N LYS A 101 -8.14 17.50 4.01
CA LYS A 101 -7.61 18.83 4.18
C LYS A 101 -8.66 19.78 4.79
N SER A 102 -9.89 19.72 4.30
CA SER A 102 -10.98 20.59 4.76
C SER A 102 -11.38 20.30 6.21
N ARG A 103 -11.56 19.02 6.58
CA ARG A 103 -12.12 18.62 7.88
C ARG A 103 -11.08 18.47 8.99
N TYR A 104 -9.90 17.94 8.66
CA TYR A 104 -8.90 17.52 9.65
C TYR A 104 -7.57 18.23 9.49
N GLN A 105 -7.41 19.13 8.51
CA GLN A 105 -6.16 19.83 8.17
C GLN A 105 -5.01 18.87 7.79
N ILE A 106 -5.33 17.69 7.24
CA ILE A 106 -4.38 16.69 6.77
C ILE A 106 -4.03 16.98 5.30
N ASP A 107 -2.77 17.23 5.03
CA ASP A 107 -2.24 17.42 3.67
C ASP A 107 -1.97 16.08 2.97
N ARG A 108 -1.85 16.10 1.63
CA ARG A 108 -1.49 14.89 0.84
C ARG A 108 -0.23 14.21 1.34
N SER A 109 0.78 14.97 1.74
CA SER A 109 2.03 14.42 2.29
C SER A 109 1.83 13.64 3.59
N GLN A 110 0.71 13.88 4.29
CA GLN A 110 0.37 13.27 5.57
C GLN A 110 -0.60 12.07 5.44
N PHE A 111 -0.99 11.72 4.22
CA PHE A 111 -1.96 10.65 3.97
C PHE A 111 -1.40 9.64 2.96
N MET A 112 -1.17 8.40 3.41
CA MET A 112 -0.81 7.25 2.59
C MET A 112 -2.01 6.32 2.47
N LEU A 113 -2.51 6.14 1.24
CA LEU A 113 -3.57 5.18 0.94
C LEU A 113 -2.95 3.99 0.19
N HIS A 114 -2.98 2.82 0.81
CA HIS A 114 -2.49 1.57 0.23
C HIS A 114 -3.65 0.68 -0.20
N ALA A 115 -3.62 0.21 -1.44
CA ALA A 115 -4.45 -0.89 -1.88
C ALA A 115 -3.74 -2.22 -1.63
N SER A 116 -4.44 -3.22 -1.10
CA SER A 116 -3.89 -4.58 -0.98
C SER A 116 -3.71 -5.25 -2.34
N HIS A 117 -4.30 -4.67 -3.37
CA HIS A 117 -4.34 -5.17 -4.73
C HIS A 117 -5.00 -6.54 -4.85
N THR A 118 -5.98 -6.83 -3.99
CA THR A 118 -6.77 -8.06 -4.15
C THR A 118 -7.53 -8.05 -5.47
N HIS A 119 -7.43 -9.15 -6.22
CA HIS A 119 -8.23 -9.37 -7.42
C HIS A 119 -9.63 -9.93 -7.11
N CYS A 120 -10.01 -9.92 -5.84
CA CYS A 120 -11.35 -10.29 -5.37
C CYS A 120 -12.06 -9.10 -4.70
N GLY A 121 -11.69 -7.87 -5.08
CA GLY A 121 -12.32 -6.62 -4.67
C GLY A 121 -13.21 -6.03 -5.78
N PRO A 122 -13.97 -4.97 -5.47
CA PRO A 122 -14.90 -4.33 -6.41
C PRO A 122 -14.18 -3.49 -7.48
N VAL A 123 -14.79 -3.38 -8.66
CA VAL A 123 -14.45 -2.33 -9.63
C VAL A 123 -14.88 -0.99 -9.06
N LEU A 124 -13.98 0.00 -9.13
CA LEU A 124 -14.24 1.38 -8.73
C LEU A 124 -14.43 2.28 -9.95
N ASN A 125 -15.18 3.37 -9.77
CA ASN A 125 -15.39 4.35 -10.82
C ASN A 125 -14.07 4.93 -11.33
N GLY A 126 -13.85 4.88 -12.63
CA GLY A 126 -12.60 5.32 -13.28
C GLY A 126 -11.51 4.26 -13.36
N ALA A 127 -11.65 3.10 -12.69
CA ALA A 127 -10.73 1.98 -12.79
C ALA A 127 -11.11 1.04 -13.94
N LEU A 128 -10.12 0.58 -14.72
CA LEU A 128 -10.26 -0.48 -15.75
C LEU A 128 -11.44 -0.23 -16.72
N PRO A 129 -11.56 0.97 -17.33
CA PRO A 129 -12.78 1.43 -17.99
C PRO A 129 -13.22 0.58 -19.19
N ASP A 130 -12.28 -0.15 -19.80
CA ASP A 130 -12.54 -0.94 -21.01
C ASP A 130 -12.42 -2.45 -20.76
N THR A 131 -12.04 -2.86 -19.55
CA THR A 131 -11.70 -4.27 -19.26
C THR A 131 -12.91 -5.18 -19.28
N TYR A 132 -14.06 -4.70 -18.80
CA TYR A 132 -15.28 -5.49 -18.66
C TYR A 132 -16.39 -4.99 -19.58
N PRO A 133 -17.34 -5.87 -19.99
CA PRO A 133 -18.54 -5.48 -20.74
C PRO A 133 -19.60 -4.88 -19.78
N ILE A 134 -19.26 -3.76 -19.13
CA ILE A 134 -20.10 -3.08 -18.14
C ILE A 134 -21.26 -2.37 -18.86
N THR A 135 -22.50 -2.63 -18.43
CA THR A 135 -23.70 -1.93 -18.89
C THR A 135 -23.87 -0.59 -18.12
N GLU A 136 -24.79 0.27 -18.57
CA GLU A 136 -25.12 1.51 -17.85
C GLU A 136 -25.65 1.26 -16.43
N GLU A 137 -26.42 0.19 -16.23
CA GLU A 137 -26.91 -0.23 -14.91
C GLU A 137 -25.76 -0.63 -13.99
N HIS A 138 -24.83 -1.47 -14.46
CA HIS A 138 -23.64 -1.84 -13.72
C HIS A 138 -22.78 -0.61 -13.37
N LEU A 139 -22.64 0.33 -14.32
CA LEU A 139 -21.88 1.57 -14.08
C LEU A 139 -22.54 2.42 -12.99
N LYS A 140 -23.87 2.48 -12.95
CA LYS A 140 -24.58 3.17 -11.88
C LYS A 140 -24.27 2.57 -10.51
N ASP A 141 -24.35 1.25 -10.36
CA ASP A 141 -24.03 0.58 -9.08
C ASP A 141 -22.55 0.78 -8.68
N ILE A 142 -21.62 0.74 -9.63
CA ILE A 142 -20.19 1.02 -9.40
C ILE A 142 -20.00 2.47 -8.92
N ASN A 143 -20.69 3.44 -9.52
CA ASN A 143 -20.61 4.85 -9.15
C ASN A 143 -21.18 5.08 -7.73
N GLU A 144 -22.35 4.53 -7.42
CA GLU A 144 -22.96 4.61 -6.08
C GLU A 144 -22.04 4.03 -5.01
N TYR A 145 -21.46 2.85 -5.28
CA TYR A 145 -20.51 2.22 -4.37
C TYR A 145 -19.23 3.06 -4.19
N SER A 146 -18.67 3.59 -5.26
CA SER A 146 -17.44 4.39 -5.22
C SER A 146 -17.63 5.69 -4.42
N GLN A 147 -18.76 6.36 -4.58
CA GLN A 147 -19.12 7.56 -3.81
C GLN A 147 -19.29 7.22 -2.32
N TRP A 148 -20.00 6.13 -2.02
CA TRP A 148 -20.13 5.64 -0.65
C TRP A 148 -18.76 5.32 -0.03
N LEU A 149 -17.89 4.59 -0.76
CA LEU A 149 -16.56 4.22 -0.28
C LEU A 149 -15.69 5.46 0.00
N THR A 150 -15.73 6.49 -0.87
CA THR A 150 -15.05 7.78 -0.63
C THR A 150 -15.47 8.38 0.71
N THR A 151 -16.78 8.42 0.96
CA THR A 151 -17.34 8.94 2.23
C THR A 151 -16.93 8.10 3.42
N GLU A 152 -16.96 6.76 3.29
CA GLU A 152 -16.59 5.83 4.37
C GLU A 152 -15.09 5.88 4.71
N ILE A 153 -14.22 6.09 3.70
CA ILE A 153 -12.78 6.32 3.92
C ILE A 153 -12.59 7.54 4.82
N VAL A 154 -13.17 8.68 4.48
CA VAL A 154 -13.05 9.93 5.26
C VAL A 154 -13.59 9.76 6.67
N ALA A 155 -14.77 9.11 6.82
CA ALA A 155 -15.37 8.86 8.13
C ALA A 155 -14.52 7.92 9.00
N THR A 156 -13.94 6.90 8.41
CA THR A 156 -13.07 5.95 9.14
C THR A 156 -11.76 6.61 9.58
N ILE A 157 -11.19 7.49 8.75
CA ILE A 157 -10.02 8.29 9.14
C ILE A 157 -10.37 9.21 10.31
N GLY A 158 -11.54 9.87 10.29
CA GLY A 158 -12.02 10.69 11.42
C GLY A 158 -12.07 9.89 12.72
N LYS A 159 -12.65 8.68 12.69
CA LYS A 159 -12.68 7.78 13.86
C LYS A 159 -11.27 7.43 14.38
N ALA A 160 -10.31 7.22 13.48
CA ALA A 160 -8.94 6.95 13.89
C ALA A 160 -8.27 8.19 14.51
N ILE A 161 -8.55 9.39 14.00
CA ILE A 161 -8.07 10.65 14.58
C ILE A 161 -8.65 10.85 15.98
N ASP A 162 -9.95 10.58 16.18
CA ASP A 162 -10.62 10.70 17.46
C ASP A 162 -10.12 9.67 18.51
N ASP A 163 -9.56 8.54 18.06
CA ASP A 163 -8.97 7.50 18.92
C ASP A 163 -7.49 7.75 19.28
N LEU A 164 -6.90 8.88 18.94
CA LEU A 164 -5.50 9.21 19.24
C LEU A 164 -5.23 9.18 20.76
N LYS A 165 -4.37 8.27 21.20
CA LYS A 165 -3.95 8.06 22.61
C LYS A 165 -2.45 7.81 22.67
N PRO A 166 -1.80 8.05 23.81
CA PRO A 166 -0.37 7.78 23.98
C PRO A 166 0.00 6.36 23.53
N ALA A 167 1.11 6.24 22.84
CA ALA A 167 1.59 5.00 22.28
C ALA A 167 3.11 4.99 22.14
N THR A 168 3.69 3.81 21.99
CA THR A 168 5.06 3.61 21.53
C THR A 168 5.06 3.00 20.15
N VAL A 169 6.05 3.37 19.34
CA VAL A 169 6.23 2.86 17.97
C VAL A 169 7.59 2.20 17.88
N SER A 170 7.63 1.01 17.27
CA SER A 170 8.87 0.28 17.02
C SER A 170 8.82 -0.37 15.62
N ARG A 171 10.00 -0.67 15.09
CA ARG A 171 10.17 -1.22 13.74
C ARG A 171 11.06 -2.45 13.72
N GLY A 172 10.84 -3.29 12.73
CA GLY A 172 11.67 -4.47 12.45
C GLY A 172 11.44 -4.97 11.03
N VAL A 173 12.17 -6.00 10.64
CA VAL A 173 12.05 -6.61 9.31
C VAL A 173 12.04 -8.12 9.45
N GLY A 174 11.03 -8.77 8.90
CA GLY A 174 10.93 -10.22 8.75
C GLY A 174 11.17 -10.66 7.31
N MET A 175 10.92 -11.96 7.05
CA MET A 175 11.08 -12.58 5.73
C MET A 175 9.91 -13.52 5.44
N ALA A 176 9.39 -13.46 4.19
CA ALA A 176 8.45 -14.43 3.64
C ALA A 176 8.85 -14.73 2.19
N ASP A 177 8.98 -16.01 1.83
CA ASP A 177 9.64 -16.47 0.61
C ASP A 177 8.68 -17.10 -0.42
N PHE A 178 7.38 -16.83 -0.33
CA PHE A 178 6.40 -17.40 -1.26
C PHE A 178 6.22 -16.61 -2.56
N GLY A 179 6.59 -15.33 -2.60
CA GLY A 179 6.57 -14.52 -3.81
C GLY A 179 7.59 -15.02 -4.83
N VAL A 180 7.16 -15.21 -6.07
CA VAL A 180 7.96 -15.72 -7.18
C VAL A 180 7.90 -14.76 -8.35
N ASN A 181 9.04 -14.43 -8.95
CA ASN A 181 9.06 -13.62 -10.16
C ASN A 181 8.36 -14.37 -11.30
N ARG A 182 7.22 -13.83 -11.77
CA ARG A 182 6.37 -14.49 -12.78
C ARG A 182 6.84 -14.31 -14.21
N ARG A 183 7.79 -13.39 -14.45
CA ARG A 183 8.32 -13.13 -15.78
C ARG A 183 9.36 -14.18 -16.20
N THR A 184 10.03 -14.81 -15.23
CA THR A 184 11.11 -15.77 -15.45
C THR A 184 10.76 -17.18 -15.03
N ASN A 185 9.64 -17.41 -14.33
CA ASN A 185 9.22 -18.73 -13.89
C ASN A 185 7.78 -19.00 -14.35
N ARG A 186 7.59 -20.06 -15.13
CA ARG A 186 6.25 -20.49 -15.54
C ARG A 186 5.52 -21.10 -14.34
N GLU A 187 4.27 -20.71 -14.11
CA GLU A 187 3.48 -21.15 -12.97
C GLU A 187 3.47 -22.68 -12.74
N PRO A 188 3.30 -23.55 -13.77
CA PRO A 188 3.30 -25.00 -13.58
C PRO A 188 4.66 -25.57 -13.12
N ASP A 189 5.77 -24.89 -13.45
CA ASP A 189 7.12 -25.40 -13.18
C ASP A 189 7.61 -25.00 -11.77
N VAL A 190 6.96 -24.01 -11.13
CA VAL A 190 7.39 -23.41 -9.85
C VAL A 190 7.56 -24.43 -8.72
N PRO A 191 6.68 -25.41 -8.50
CA PRO A 191 6.88 -26.40 -7.42
C PRO A 191 8.22 -27.16 -7.56
N ALA A 192 8.50 -27.67 -8.74
CA ALA A 192 9.73 -28.42 -9.01
C ALA A 192 10.98 -27.53 -8.97
N LEU A 193 10.90 -26.30 -9.52
CA LEU A 193 12.00 -25.33 -9.48
C LEU A 193 12.31 -24.89 -8.04
N ARG A 194 11.29 -24.74 -7.20
CA ARG A 194 11.46 -24.39 -5.78
C ARG A 194 12.17 -25.50 -4.99
N GLU A 195 11.77 -26.76 -5.18
CA GLU A 195 12.42 -27.91 -4.55
C GLU A 195 13.90 -28.02 -4.91
N GLN A 196 14.25 -27.65 -6.14
CA GLN A 196 15.61 -27.68 -6.67
C GLN A 196 16.40 -26.41 -6.41
N ASN A 197 15.80 -25.36 -5.79
CA ASN A 197 16.38 -24.02 -5.63
C ASN A 197 16.78 -23.36 -6.97
N LEU A 198 16.00 -23.58 -8.03
CA LEU A 198 16.23 -23.08 -9.39
C LEU A 198 15.26 -21.96 -9.80
N LEU A 199 14.53 -21.35 -8.87
CA LEU A 199 13.71 -20.18 -9.17
C LEU A 199 14.59 -19.01 -9.62
N LEU A 200 14.17 -18.32 -10.68
CA LEU A 200 14.92 -17.25 -11.34
C LEU A 200 14.26 -15.89 -11.15
N GLY A 201 15.01 -14.83 -11.45
CA GLY A 201 14.56 -13.44 -11.47
C GLY A 201 14.65 -12.75 -10.11
N PRO A 202 14.61 -11.42 -10.12
CA PRO A 202 14.67 -10.63 -8.90
C PRO A 202 13.39 -10.79 -8.06
N VAL A 203 13.56 -10.84 -6.73
CA VAL A 203 12.49 -10.88 -5.73
C VAL A 203 12.86 -10.03 -4.52
N ASP A 204 11.85 -9.50 -3.82
CA ASP A 204 12.02 -8.87 -2.51
C ASP A 204 11.17 -9.63 -1.48
N HIS A 205 11.80 -10.47 -0.70
CA HIS A 205 11.14 -11.30 0.31
C HIS A 205 11.10 -10.65 1.70
N THR A 206 11.57 -9.41 1.84
CA THR A 206 11.52 -8.71 3.12
C THR A 206 10.09 -8.36 3.52
N VAL A 207 9.84 -8.39 4.82
CA VAL A 207 8.58 -8.01 5.44
C VAL A 207 8.87 -6.91 6.46
N PRO A 208 8.92 -5.62 6.05
CA PRO A 208 8.97 -4.50 6.97
C PRO A 208 7.76 -4.49 7.90
N VAL A 209 7.98 -4.25 9.20
CA VAL A 209 6.94 -4.25 10.23
C VAL A 209 7.06 -3.02 11.12
N LEU A 210 5.96 -2.26 11.25
CA LEU A 210 5.78 -1.20 12.24
C LEU A 210 4.81 -1.70 13.32
N ALA A 211 5.25 -1.74 14.57
CA ALA A 211 4.42 -2.09 15.71
C ALA A 211 4.07 -0.86 16.53
N VAL A 212 2.80 -0.69 16.84
CA VAL A 212 2.28 0.37 17.70
C VAL A 212 1.69 -0.28 18.96
N LYS A 213 2.22 0.09 20.14
CA LYS A 213 1.79 -0.46 21.42
C LYS A 213 1.17 0.60 22.32
N ARG A 214 0.18 0.19 23.10
CA ARG A 214 -0.42 0.99 24.17
C ARG A 214 0.55 1.12 25.34
N PRO A 215 0.33 2.04 26.28
CA PRO A 215 1.18 2.19 27.48
C PRO A 215 1.27 0.93 28.34
N ASP A 216 0.26 0.06 28.30
CA ASP A 216 0.26 -1.23 29.00
C ASP A 216 1.07 -2.33 28.29
N GLY A 217 1.70 -1.99 27.15
CA GLY A 217 2.49 -2.92 26.33
C GLY A 217 1.67 -3.75 25.34
N SER A 218 0.35 -3.70 25.39
CA SER A 218 -0.51 -4.42 24.43
C SER A 218 -0.40 -3.81 23.04
N LEU A 219 -0.46 -4.65 22.00
CA LEU A 219 -0.40 -4.22 20.59
C LEU A 219 -1.69 -3.49 20.22
N LYS A 220 -1.59 -2.27 19.66
CA LYS A 220 -2.70 -1.47 19.14
C LYS A 220 -2.86 -1.62 17.65
N ALA A 221 -1.73 -1.53 16.91
CA ALA A 221 -1.69 -1.72 15.48
C ALA A 221 -0.40 -2.40 15.05
N VAL A 222 -0.46 -3.07 13.91
CA VAL A 222 0.70 -3.56 13.19
C VAL A 222 0.52 -3.21 11.70
N VAL A 223 1.52 -2.54 11.12
CA VAL A 223 1.60 -2.30 9.67
C VAL A 223 2.70 -3.20 9.13
N PHE A 224 2.44 -3.88 8.02
CA PHE A 224 3.43 -4.74 7.39
C PHE A 224 3.35 -4.64 5.86
N ILE A 225 4.52 -4.73 5.21
CA ILE A 225 4.68 -4.58 3.77
C ILE A 225 5.14 -5.91 3.20
N TYR A 226 4.63 -6.29 2.03
CA TYR A 226 5.15 -7.45 1.29
C TYR A 226 5.03 -7.24 -0.22
N ALA A 227 6.11 -7.56 -0.95
CA ALA A 227 6.21 -7.36 -2.39
C ALA A 227 5.73 -8.61 -3.14
N CYS A 228 4.41 -8.78 -3.27
CA CYS A 228 3.82 -9.88 -4.03
C CYS A 228 2.37 -9.54 -4.41
N HIS A 229 1.97 -9.87 -5.63
CA HIS A 229 0.59 -9.74 -6.10
C HIS A 229 -0.38 -10.49 -5.18
N ASN A 230 -1.49 -9.86 -4.88
CA ASN A 230 -2.55 -10.45 -4.05
C ASN A 230 -3.55 -11.21 -4.94
N THR A 231 -3.06 -12.28 -5.59
CA THR A 231 -3.69 -12.99 -6.70
C THR A 231 -3.68 -14.51 -6.55
N THR A 232 -3.79 -15.01 -5.33
CA THR A 232 -3.90 -16.46 -5.12
C THR A 232 -5.23 -16.99 -5.67
N LEU A 233 -6.31 -16.20 -5.51
CA LEU A 233 -7.68 -16.59 -5.90
C LEU A 233 -8.14 -15.88 -7.17
N SER A 234 -9.00 -16.57 -7.95
CA SER A 234 -9.59 -16.03 -9.19
C SER A 234 -11.10 -16.33 -9.30
N PHE A 235 -11.74 -16.71 -8.21
CA PHE A 235 -13.17 -17.01 -8.13
C PHE A 235 -14.05 -15.74 -8.09
N GLN A 236 -15.39 -15.90 -8.03
CA GLN A 236 -16.37 -14.80 -8.07
C GLN A 236 -16.88 -14.40 -6.68
N GLN A 237 -16.04 -14.49 -5.63
CA GLN A 237 -16.43 -14.12 -4.28
C GLN A 237 -15.52 -13.01 -3.74
N TRP A 238 -16.09 -12.10 -2.94
CA TRP A 238 -15.31 -11.07 -2.24
C TRP A 238 -14.31 -11.70 -1.28
N CYS A 239 -13.06 -11.27 -1.35
CA CYS A 239 -11.98 -11.79 -0.52
C CYS A 239 -10.78 -10.84 -0.55
N GLY A 240 -10.12 -10.64 0.59
CA GLY A 240 -8.85 -9.90 0.68
C GLY A 240 -7.64 -10.70 0.21
N ASP A 241 -7.84 -11.90 -0.39
CA ASP A 241 -6.79 -12.85 -0.79
C ASP A 241 -5.84 -13.17 0.38
N TYR A 242 -4.58 -13.58 0.12
CA TYR A 242 -3.64 -13.95 1.18
C TYR A 242 -3.36 -12.81 2.18
N ALA A 243 -3.37 -11.55 1.72
CA ALA A 243 -3.19 -10.39 2.59
C ALA A 243 -4.35 -10.26 3.60
N GLY A 244 -5.60 -10.47 3.15
CA GLY A 244 -6.76 -10.55 4.02
C GLY A 244 -6.62 -11.64 5.08
N PHE A 245 -6.22 -12.86 4.69
CA PHE A 245 -5.97 -13.95 5.65
C PHE A 245 -4.85 -13.60 6.65
N ALA A 246 -3.77 -12.94 6.21
CA ALA A 246 -2.70 -12.51 7.11
C ALA A 246 -3.20 -11.47 8.12
N GLN A 247 -4.00 -10.47 7.68
CA GLN A 247 -4.60 -9.46 8.55
C GLN A 247 -5.53 -10.10 9.57
N TYR A 248 -6.45 -10.98 9.16
CA TYR A 248 -7.36 -11.68 10.07
C TYR A 248 -6.62 -12.58 11.06
N SER A 249 -5.60 -13.32 10.61
CA SER A 249 -4.78 -14.15 11.50
C SER A 249 -4.06 -13.33 12.59
N LEU A 250 -3.57 -12.13 12.26
CA LEU A 250 -2.96 -11.23 13.23
C LEU A 250 -4.00 -10.62 14.18
N GLU A 251 -5.17 -10.22 13.68
CA GLU A 251 -6.28 -9.67 14.45
C GLU A 251 -6.88 -10.72 15.43
N GLU A 252 -6.89 -12.00 15.05
CA GLU A 252 -7.28 -13.12 15.91
C GLU A 252 -6.21 -13.42 16.99
N LYS A 253 -4.93 -13.45 16.59
CA LYS A 253 -3.81 -13.72 17.50
C LYS A 253 -3.63 -12.64 18.56
N TYR A 254 -3.88 -11.37 18.21
CA TYR A 254 -3.72 -10.22 19.08
C TYR A 254 -5.05 -9.46 19.22
N PRO A 255 -5.94 -9.86 20.15
CA PRO A 255 -7.26 -9.24 20.28
C PRO A 255 -7.19 -7.72 20.47
N GLY A 256 -7.99 -6.99 19.67
CA GLY A 256 -8.03 -5.52 19.69
C GLY A 256 -6.90 -4.83 18.93
N VAL A 257 -6.12 -5.59 18.13
CA VAL A 257 -5.17 -5.01 17.15
C VAL A 257 -5.87 -4.65 15.86
N THR A 258 -5.36 -3.64 15.18
CA THR A 258 -5.67 -3.37 13.76
C THR A 258 -4.44 -3.74 12.93
N ALA A 259 -4.58 -4.72 12.03
CA ALA A 259 -3.50 -5.20 11.18
C ALA A 259 -3.62 -4.61 9.77
N LEU A 260 -2.66 -3.78 9.36
CA LEU A 260 -2.64 -3.08 8.08
C LEU A 260 -1.62 -3.71 7.14
N PHE A 261 -2.08 -4.29 6.04
CA PHE A 261 -1.22 -4.74 4.95
C PHE A 261 -0.99 -3.61 3.95
N CYS A 262 0.25 -3.45 3.52
CA CYS A 262 0.66 -2.56 2.44
C CYS A 262 1.38 -3.37 1.36
N SER A 263 0.95 -3.24 0.11
CA SER A 263 1.63 -3.91 -1.00
C SER A 263 3.00 -3.25 -1.25
N GLY A 264 4.05 -4.07 -1.36
CA GLY A 264 5.36 -3.63 -1.85
C GLY A 264 5.42 -3.61 -3.38
N CYS A 265 6.62 -3.45 -3.95
CA CYS A 265 6.85 -3.51 -5.39
C CYS A 265 6.71 -4.96 -5.90
N GLY A 266 5.48 -5.43 -6.00
CA GLY A 266 5.14 -6.82 -6.31
C GLY A 266 4.53 -7.04 -7.70
N ALA A 267 4.62 -6.08 -8.61
CA ALA A 267 3.94 -6.14 -9.90
C ALA A 267 4.33 -7.33 -10.77
N ASP A 268 5.57 -7.78 -10.69
CA ASP A 268 6.11 -8.94 -11.39
C ASP A 268 6.30 -10.17 -10.49
N GLN A 269 5.76 -10.16 -9.26
CA GLN A 269 5.82 -11.28 -8.32
C GLN A 269 4.43 -11.84 -8.02
N ASN A 270 4.26 -13.17 -8.12
CA ASN A 270 3.02 -13.87 -7.79
C ASN A 270 3.22 -14.88 -6.64
N PRO A 271 2.15 -15.15 -5.86
CA PRO A 271 2.11 -16.27 -4.93
C PRO A 271 1.89 -17.56 -5.71
N LEU A 272 2.97 -18.33 -5.98
CA LEU A 272 2.90 -19.52 -6.83
C LEU A 272 3.32 -20.80 -6.07
N PRO A 273 2.56 -21.92 -6.25
CA PRO A 273 1.34 -22.10 -7.05
C PRO A 273 0.12 -21.39 -6.45
N ARG A 274 -0.97 -21.24 -7.20
CA ARG A 274 -2.16 -20.50 -6.80
C ARG A 274 -3.46 -21.18 -7.30
N ARG A 275 -4.61 -20.58 -7.03
CA ARG A 275 -5.98 -20.92 -7.47
C ARG A 275 -6.81 -21.71 -6.46
N THR A 276 -6.31 -22.02 -5.26
CA THR A 276 -7.12 -22.66 -4.22
C THR A 276 -7.17 -21.83 -2.93
N VAL A 277 -8.24 -22.01 -2.15
CA VAL A 277 -8.43 -21.33 -0.86
C VAL A 277 -7.35 -21.78 0.14
N GLU A 278 -6.99 -23.06 0.13
CA GLU A 278 -5.98 -23.64 1.01
C GLU A 278 -4.60 -23.01 0.78
N LEU A 279 -4.21 -22.79 -0.47
CA LEU A 279 -2.99 -22.07 -0.82
C LEU A 279 -3.03 -20.62 -0.33
N CYS A 280 -4.17 -19.97 -0.52
CA CYS A 280 -4.39 -18.60 -0.08
C CYS A 280 -4.24 -18.46 1.43
N GLN A 281 -4.89 -19.36 2.20
CA GLN A 281 -4.75 -19.44 3.66
C GLN A 281 -3.29 -19.73 4.08
N SER A 282 -2.65 -20.68 3.39
CA SER A 282 -1.24 -21.02 3.65
C SER A 282 -0.31 -19.80 3.49
N TYR A 283 -0.44 -19.04 2.41
CA TYR A 283 0.35 -17.83 2.19
C TYR A 283 0.04 -16.74 3.22
N GLY A 284 -1.23 -16.53 3.53
CA GLY A 284 -1.64 -15.60 4.59
C GLY A 284 -1.05 -15.97 5.95
N ASN A 285 -1.09 -17.25 6.30
CA ASN A 285 -0.49 -17.75 7.56
C ASN A 285 1.05 -17.59 7.55
N ARG A 286 1.73 -17.89 6.45
CA ARG A 286 3.19 -17.68 6.33
C ARG A 286 3.57 -16.21 6.52
N LEU A 287 2.82 -15.29 5.92
CA LEU A 287 3.05 -13.85 6.09
C LEU A 287 2.76 -13.41 7.53
N SER A 288 1.64 -13.85 8.12
CA SER A 288 1.29 -13.59 9.52
C SER A 288 2.39 -14.09 10.49
N VAL A 289 2.92 -15.30 10.27
CA VAL A 289 4.01 -15.87 11.08
C VAL A 289 5.30 -15.06 10.90
N ALA A 290 5.60 -14.56 9.70
CA ALA A 290 6.77 -13.70 9.49
C ALA A 290 6.65 -12.40 10.31
N VAL A 291 5.45 -11.78 10.34
CA VAL A 291 5.17 -10.60 11.18
C VAL A 291 5.27 -10.95 12.67
N GLN A 292 4.67 -12.07 13.13
CA GLN A 292 4.74 -12.51 14.54
C GLN A 292 6.18 -12.69 15.00
N LYS A 293 7.04 -13.33 14.19
CA LYS A 293 8.47 -13.49 14.51
C LYS A 293 9.18 -12.15 14.73
N VAL A 294 8.81 -11.09 14.00
CA VAL A 294 9.35 -9.75 14.21
C VAL A 294 8.84 -9.16 15.53
N LEU A 295 7.54 -9.32 15.82
CA LEU A 295 6.93 -8.82 17.07
C LEU A 295 7.48 -9.50 18.33
N ASP A 296 7.91 -10.75 18.21
CA ASP A 296 8.50 -11.56 19.31
C ASP A 296 9.99 -11.26 19.55
N GLN A 297 10.63 -10.50 18.66
CA GLN A 297 12.04 -10.08 18.78
C GLN A 297 12.17 -8.68 19.38
N ALA A 298 13.40 -8.30 19.73
CA ALA A 298 13.72 -6.93 20.11
C ALA A 298 13.59 -6.00 18.87
N MET A 299 12.51 -5.25 18.81
CA MET A 299 12.28 -4.26 17.77
C MET A 299 13.01 -2.95 18.08
N ILE A 300 13.39 -2.21 17.03
CA ILE A 300 14.06 -0.91 17.14
C ILE A 300 13.00 0.17 17.47
N PRO A 301 13.12 0.88 18.60
CA PRO A 301 12.22 1.99 18.93
C PRO A 301 12.29 3.11 17.89
N VAL A 302 11.15 3.72 17.58
CA VAL A 302 11.02 4.86 16.68
C VAL A 302 10.71 6.11 17.51
N LYS A 303 11.60 7.11 17.48
CA LYS A 303 11.40 8.37 18.19
C LYS A 303 10.14 9.08 17.68
N PRO A 304 9.41 9.84 18.53
CA PRO A 304 8.16 10.51 18.14
C PRO A 304 8.42 11.77 17.29
N SER A 305 8.89 11.55 16.07
CA SER A 305 9.14 12.56 15.05
C SER A 305 8.68 12.04 13.70
N LEU A 306 7.92 12.86 12.97
CA LEU A 306 7.35 12.52 11.65
C LEU A 306 7.61 13.67 10.67
N GLU A 307 8.34 13.37 9.60
CA GLU A 307 8.45 14.26 8.45
C GLU A 307 7.73 13.61 7.27
N THR A 308 6.96 14.40 6.54
CA THR A 308 6.16 13.93 5.39
C THR A 308 6.39 14.80 4.17
N ARG A 309 6.62 14.18 3.02
CA ARG A 309 6.81 14.88 1.74
C ARG A 309 6.05 14.17 0.63
N HIS A 310 5.56 14.93 -0.32
CA HIS A 310 4.83 14.43 -1.49
C HIS A 310 5.20 15.25 -2.71
N THR A 311 5.23 14.62 -3.87
CA THR A 311 5.38 15.27 -5.16
C THR A 311 4.61 14.52 -6.25
N PHE A 312 4.30 15.21 -7.32
CA PHE A 312 3.96 14.59 -8.59
C PHE A 312 5.16 14.69 -9.52
N GLU A 313 5.58 13.56 -10.10
CA GLU A 313 6.55 13.53 -11.19
C GLU A 313 5.82 13.29 -12.51
N THR A 314 6.12 14.05 -13.54
CA THR A 314 5.51 13.84 -14.85
C THR A 314 6.14 12.61 -15.51
N LEU A 315 5.36 11.53 -15.63
CA LEU A 315 5.73 10.40 -16.48
C LEU A 315 5.25 10.65 -17.91
N VAL A 316 6.09 10.32 -18.88
CA VAL A 316 5.78 10.47 -20.31
C VAL A 316 5.47 9.10 -20.90
N MET A 317 4.51 9.07 -21.80
CA MET A 317 4.09 7.88 -22.54
C MET A 317 4.53 8.01 -24.01
N ASP A 318 4.72 6.90 -24.68
CA ASP A 318 4.87 6.86 -26.12
C ASP A 318 3.63 7.50 -26.80
N PRO A 319 3.72 7.99 -28.02
CA PRO A 319 2.57 8.54 -28.74
C PRO A 319 1.42 7.53 -28.83
N PRO A 320 0.16 7.98 -28.76
CA PRO A 320 -1.00 7.13 -29.01
C PRO A 320 -0.92 6.46 -30.40
N PRO A 321 -1.53 5.27 -30.58
CA PRO A 321 -1.61 4.64 -31.89
C PRO A 321 -2.24 5.56 -32.93
N PRO A 322 -1.82 5.50 -34.21
CA PRO A 322 -2.45 6.23 -35.29
C PRO A 322 -3.95 5.96 -35.41
N THR A 323 -4.74 6.95 -35.81
CA THR A 323 -6.21 6.84 -35.97
C THR A 323 -6.63 5.60 -36.75
N ALA A 324 -5.96 5.33 -37.90
CA ALA A 324 -6.25 4.14 -38.71
C ALA A 324 -6.04 2.81 -37.99
N GLN A 325 -5.07 2.74 -37.08
CA GLN A 325 -4.86 1.56 -36.24
C GLN A 325 -5.99 1.42 -35.19
N LEU A 326 -6.40 2.51 -34.55
CA LEU A 326 -7.53 2.51 -33.60
C LEU A 326 -8.84 2.13 -34.31
N GLU A 327 -9.09 2.62 -35.53
CA GLU A 327 -10.26 2.25 -36.33
C GLU A 327 -10.28 0.75 -36.64
N LYS A 328 -9.14 0.19 -37.03
CA LYS A 328 -9.00 -1.26 -37.22
C LYS A 328 -9.30 -2.04 -35.97
N MET A 329 -8.71 -1.66 -34.83
CA MET A 329 -8.93 -2.33 -33.55
C MET A 329 -10.40 -2.21 -33.08
N ALA A 330 -11.02 -1.07 -33.29
CA ALA A 330 -12.42 -0.82 -32.92
C ALA A 330 -13.41 -1.66 -33.76
N ALA A 331 -13.02 -2.10 -34.95
CA ALA A 331 -13.81 -2.99 -35.82
C ALA A 331 -13.64 -4.48 -35.53
N GLU A 332 -12.72 -4.87 -34.64
CA GLU A 332 -12.51 -6.25 -34.23
C GLU A 332 -13.65 -6.80 -33.35
N PRO A 333 -13.73 -8.13 -33.17
CA PRO A 333 -14.70 -8.73 -32.22
C PRO A 333 -14.56 -8.16 -30.81
N ALA A 334 -15.68 -8.20 -30.07
CA ALA A 334 -15.76 -7.63 -28.72
C ALA A 334 -14.64 -8.13 -27.78
N SER A 335 -13.78 -7.23 -27.37
CA SER A 335 -12.65 -7.46 -26.47
C SER A 335 -12.35 -6.18 -25.68
N TYR A 336 -11.49 -6.25 -24.67
CA TYR A 336 -11.08 -5.03 -23.98
C TYR A 336 -10.30 -4.06 -24.89
N SER A 337 -9.47 -4.58 -25.79
CA SER A 337 -8.73 -3.76 -26.78
C SER A 337 -9.66 -3.07 -27.77
N GLN A 338 -10.71 -3.77 -28.23
CA GLN A 338 -11.75 -3.19 -29.08
C GLN A 338 -12.48 -2.04 -28.35
N ARG A 339 -12.90 -2.22 -27.11
CA ARG A 339 -13.58 -1.18 -26.32
C ARG A 339 -12.65 0.01 -26.04
N TRP A 340 -11.38 -0.25 -25.72
CA TRP A 340 -10.35 0.77 -25.55
C TRP A 340 -10.19 1.63 -26.79
N ALA A 341 -9.99 1.02 -27.96
CA ALA A 341 -9.85 1.74 -29.23
C ALA A 341 -11.11 2.57 -29.56
N ALA A 342 -12.29 1.98 -29.40
CA ALA A 342 -13.57 2.68 -29.62
C ALA A 342 -13.73 3.89 -28.70
N ARG A 343 -13.37 3.78 -27.42
CA ARG A 343 -13.39 4.89 -26.46
C ARG A 343 -12.41 5.99 -26.82
N LEU A 344 -11.18 5.66 -27.25
CA LEU A 344 -10.20 6.65 -27.69
C LEU A 344 -10.70 7.40 -28.92
N LEU A 345 -11.22 6.71 -29.93
CA LEU A 345 -11.82 7.35 -31.13
C LEU A 345 -12.96 8.29 -30.75
N LYS A 346 -13.87 7.85 -29.89
CA LYS A 346 -14.98 8.69 -29.38
C LYS A 346 -14.46 9.96 -28.69
N ASN A 347 -13.41 9.83 -27.87
CA ASN A 347 -12.79 10.98 -27.21
C ASN A 347 -12.20 11.97 -28.23
N MET A 348 -11.47 11.46 -29.24
CA MET A 348 -10.88 12.29 -30.30
C MET A 348 -11.95 13.00 -31.13
N GLN A 349 -13.03 12.31 -31.51
CA GLN A 349 -14.19 12.90 -32.22
C GLN A 349 -14.89 13.98 -31.39
N GLY A 350 -14.93 13.83 -30.06
CA GLY A 350 -15.42 14.84 -29.13
C GLY A 350 -14.43 15.99 -28.86
N GLY A 351 -13.31 16.07 -29.59
CA GLY A 351 -12.31 17.13 -29.45
C GLY A 351 -11.38 16.96 -28.24
N LYS A 352 -11.44 15.84 -27.51
CA LYS A 352 -10.56 15.58 -26.37
C LYS A 352 -9.17 15.15 -26.86
N LYS A 353 -8.15 15.94 -26.51
CA LYS A 353 -6.75 15.59 -26.78
C LYS A 353 -6.33 14.43 -25.87
N LEU A 354 -5.74 13.39 -26.46
CA LEU A 354 -5.13 12.31 -25.71
C LEU A 354 -3.81 12.80 -25.09
N SER A 355 -3.70 12.71 -23.76
CA SER A 355 -2.47 13.11 -23.07
C SER A 355 -1.38 12.07 -23.24
N SER A 356 -0.16 12.50 -23.48
CA SER A 356 1.05 11.67 -23.41
C SER A 356 1.81 11.82 -22.09
N GLU A 357 1.22 12.49 -21.09
CA GLU A 357 1.82 12.74 -19.79
C GLU A 357 0.87 12.33 -18.68
N TYR A 358 1.45 11.86 -17.57
CA TYR A 358 0.73 11.46 -16.38
C TYR A 358 1.38 12.02 -15.11
N PRO A 359 0.62 12.68 -14.21
CA PRO A 359 1.12 13.17 -12.92
C PRO A 359 1.24 11.99 -11.93
N TYR A 360 2.41 11.42 -11.81
CA TYR A 360 2.69 10.24 -11.00
C TYR A 360 2.97 10.59 -9.53
N PRO A 361 2.19 10.09 -8.56
CA PRO A 361 2.36 10.41 -7.15
C PRO A 361 3.54 9.66 -6.54
N ILE A 362 4.38 10.40 -5.81
CA ILE A 362 5.49 9.88 -5.01
C ILE A 362 5.43 10.53 -3.64
N GLN A 363 5.58 9.74 -2.59
CA GLN A 363 5.56 10.25 -1.23
C GLN A 363 6.66 9.59 -0.41
N ALA A 364 7.20 10.31 0.58
CA ALA A 364 8.15 9.79 1.53
C ALA A 364 7.81 10.27 2.94
N TRP A 365 7.88 9.34 3.90
CA TRP A 365 7.86 9.64 5.32
C TRP A 365 9.20 9.29 5.94
N ARG A 366 9.63 10.12 6.89
CA ARG A 366 10.76 9.85 7.75
C ARG A 366 10.26 9.76 9.19
N LEU A 367 10.29 8.54 9.73
CA LEU A 367 9.84 8.21 11.09
C LEU A 367 11.07 8.16 12.00
N GLY A 368 11.02 8.86 13.13
CA GLY A 368 12.09 8.87 14.12
C GLY A 368 13.42 9.48 13.65
N GLY A 369 13.43 10.13 12.49
CA GLY A 369 14.61 10.73 11.88
C GLY A 369 15.44 9.77 11.02
N ASP A 370 15.34 8.46 11.21
CA ASP A 370 16.19 7.47 10.54
C ASP A 370 15.42 6.43 9.69
N GLN A 371 14.13 6.16 9.97
CA GLN A 371 13.36 5.24 9.16
C GLN A 371 12.72 5.96 7.97
N LEU A 372 13.21 5.66 6.78
CA LEU A 372 12.63 6.14 5.53
C LEU A 372 11.58 5.14 5.02
N TRP A 373 10.38 5.64 4.71
CA TRP A 373 9.28 4.89 4.08
C TRP A 373 8.82 5.64 2.83
N ILE A 374 9.04 5.04 1.65
CA ILE A 374 8.68 5.59 0.35
C ILE A 374 7.42 4.89 -0.16
N THR A 375 6.49 5.65 -0.72
CA THR A 375 5.32 5.11 -1.40
C THR A 375 5.28 5.57 -2.85
N LEU A 376 4.95 4.63 -3.73
CA LEU A 376 4.90 4.78 -5.17
C LEU A 376 3.49 4.45 -5.66
N GLY A 377 2.97 5.23 -6.61
CA GLY A 377 1.73 4.92 -7.30
C GLY A 377 1.88 3.76 -8.28
N GLY A 378 0.75 3.21 -8.75
CA GLY A 378 0.75 2.16 -9.76
C GLY A 378 1.24 0.80 -9.31
N GLU A 379 1.27 -0.13 -10.24
CA GLU A 379 1.81 -1.48 -10.08
C GLU A 379 3.31 -1.48 -10.39
N VAL A 380 4.13 -1.29 -9.36
CA VAL A 380 5.58 -1.11 -9.50
C VAL A 380 6.30 -2.45 -9.47
N VAL A 381 7.19 -2.71 -10.43
CA VAL A 381 8.00 -3.94 -10.48
C VAL A 381 9.08 -3.93 -9.40
N VAL A 382 9.56 -5.13 -9.03
CA VAL A 382 10.49 -5.33 -7.90
C VAL A 382 11.83 -4.62 -8.04
N ASP A 383 12.28 -4.38 -9.27
CA ASP A 383 13.55 -3.67 -9.53
C ASP A 383 13.63 -2.32 -8.80
N TYR A 384 12.52 -1.60 -8.65
CA TYR A 384 12.50 -0.33 -7.91
C TYR A 384 12.80 -0.51 -6.42
N SER A 385 12.24 -1.57 -5.79
CA SER A 385 12.55 -1.87 -4.39
C SER A 385 14.04 -2.15 -4.21
N LEU A 386 14.59 -3.04 -5.04
CA LEU A 386 15.99 -3.42 -4.97
C LEU A 386 16.93 -2.23 -5.25
N ARG A 387 16.64 -1.44 -6.27
CA ARG A 387 17.41 -0.24 -6.63
C ARG A 387 17.39 0.80 -5.50
N LEU A 388 16.21 1.15 -5.00
CA LEU A 388 16.08 2.17 -3.96
C LEU A 388 16.69 1.74 -2.63
N LYS A 389 16.62 0.47 -2.26
CA LYS A 389 17.35 -0.09 -1.11
C LYS A 389 18.86 0.01 -1.31
N GLY A 390 19.36 -0.31 -2.49
CA GLY A 390 20.79 -0.17 -2.82
C GLY A 390 21.29 1.28 -2.78
N GLU A 391 20.47 2.25 -3.23
CA GLU A 391 20.84 3.67 -3.29
C GLU A 391 20.63 4.43 -1.95
N LEU A 392 19.62 4.04 -1.13
CA LEU A 392 19.19 4.77 0.07
C LEU A 392 19.42 4.00 1.37
N GLY A 393 19.87 2.75 1.28
CA GLY A 393 20.12 1.85 2.42
C GLY A 393 19.08 0.73 2.53
N GLU A 394 19.55 -0.46 2.89
CA GLU A 394 18.77 -1.71 2.96
C GLU A 394 17.56 -1.63 3.92
N GLN A 395 17.59 -0.75 4.91
CA GLN A 395 16.45 -0.52 5.82
C GLN A 395 15.35 0.36 5.24
N THR A 396 15.50 0.90 4.02
CA THR A 396 14.46 1.72 3.40
C THR A 396 13.24 0.86 3.07
N TRP A 397 12.06 1.32 3.48
CA TRP A 397 10.80 0.67 3.17
C TRP A 397 10.21 1.24 1.89
N ILE A 398 9.85 0.38 0.96
CA ILE A 398 9.21 0.78 -0.30
C ILE A 398 7.88 0.07 -0.41
N ALA A 399 6.81 0.85 -0.51
CA ALA A 399 5.47 0.37 -0.82
C ALA A 399 5.03 0.88 -2.19
N ALA A 400 4.19 0.11 -2.86
CA ALA A 400 3.58 0.43 -4.15
C ALA A 400 2.05 0.38 -4.03
N TYR A 401 1.34 0.52 -5.15
CA TYR A 401 -0.12 0.54 -5.18
C TYR A 401 -0.73 1.63 -4.27
N CYS A 402 0.00 2.74 -4.13
CA CYS A 402 -0.32 3.81 -3.19
C CYS A 402 -0.93 5.01 -3.89
N ASN A 403 -1.94 5.61 -3.25
CA ASN A 403 -2.57 6.88 -3.62
C ASN A 403 -3.31 6.86 -4.97
N ASP A 404 -2.72 6.25 -6.01
CA ASP A 404 -3.29 6.11 -7.35
C ASP A 404 -2.71 4.86 -8.01
N VAL A 405 -3.55 4.00 -8.59
CA VAL A 405 -3.13 2.80 -9.31
C VAL A 405 -3.58 2.90 -10.76
N MET A 406 -2.78 3.60 -11.55
CA MET A 406 -3.09 3.99 -12.93
C MET A 406 -2.57 3.03 -14.00
N ALA A 407 -1.51 2.28 -13.71
CA ALA A 407 -0.85 1.36 -14.65
C ALA A 407 0.25 0.55 -13.95
N TYR A 408 0.85 -0.39 -14.70
CA TYR A 408 2.15 -0.96 -14.34
C TYR A 408 3.25 0.09 -14.54
N ILE A 409 4.23 0.08 -13.63
CA ILE A 409 5.41 0.96 -13.66
C ILE A 409 6.65 0.06 -13.85
N PRO A 410 7.05 -0.17 -15.12
CA PRO A 410 8.19 -1.02 -15.44
C PRO A 410 9.51 -0.34 -15.13
N SER A 411 10.53 -1.13 -14.76
CA SER A 411 11.92 -0.71 -14.82
C SER A 411 12.38 -0.63 -16.28
N LYS A 412 13.56 -0.04 -16.51
CA LYS A 412 14.17 -0.02 -17.83
C LYS A 412 14.35 -1.45 -18.39
N ARG A 413 14.76 -2.41 -17.54
CA ARG A 413 14.88 -3.82 -17.90
C ARG A 413 13.52 -4.37 -18.38
N VAL A 414 12.48 -4.25 -17.57
CA VAL A 414 11.15 -4.78 -17.88
C VAL A 414 10.54 -4.09 -19.11
N LEU A 415 10.77 -2.79 -19.27
CA LEU A 415 10.31 -2.04 -20.45
C LEU A 415 10.98 -2.54 -21.74
N LEU A 416 12.28 -2.86 -21.70
CA LEU A 416 13.02 -3.40 -22.85
C LEU A 416 12.63 -4.86 -23.17
N GLU A 417 12.38 -5.68 -22.14
CA GLU A 417 11.87 -7.04 -22.29
C GLU A 417 10.45 -7.09 -22.85
N GLY A 418 9.67 -6.00 -22.67
CA GLY A 418 8.27 -5.93 -23.10
C GLY A 418 7.35 -6.85 -22.30
N GLY A 419 6.36 -7.45 -22.98
CA GLY A 419 5.36 -8.31 -22.35
C GLY A 419 4.28 -7.51 -21.59
N TYR A 420 3.62 -8.18 -20.63
CA TYR A 420 2.46 -7.59 -19.96
C TYR A 420 2.84 -6.36 -19.14
N GLU A 421 3.80 -6.47 -18.22
CA GLU A 421 4.22 -5.40 -17.34
C GLU A 421 4.94 -4.26 -18.08
N GLY A 422 5.64 -4.58 -19.18
CA GLY A 422 6.42 -3.62 -19.96
C GLY A 422 5.60 -2.85 -21.00
N GLN A 423 4.43 -3.37 -21.40
CA GLN A 423 3.68 -2.79 -22.53
C GLN A 423 2.17 -3.00 -22.45
N SER A 424 1.66 -4.23 -22.67
CA SER A 424 0.24 -4.45 -23.01
C SER A 424 -0.74 -4.16 -21.88
N SER A 425 -0.31 -4.06 -20.64
CA SER A 425 -1.14 -3.74 -19.48
C SER A 425 -1.72 -2.32 -19.50
N MET A 426 -1.09 -1.37 -20.20
CA MET A 426 -1.55 0.04 -20.21
C MET A 426 -2.95 0.19 -20.83
N MET A 427 -3.28 -0.60 -21.84
CA MET A 427 -4.64 -0.64 -22.40
C MET A 427 -5.67 -1.12 -21.36
N VAL A 428 -5.32 -2.10 -20.53
CA VAL A 428 -6.20 -2.63 -19.47
C VAL A 428 -6.56 -1.52 -18.49
N TYR A 429 -5.61 -0.65 -18.16
CA TYR A 429 -5.84 0.52 -17.31
C TYR A 429 -6.49 1.72 -18.03
N GLY A 430 -6.71 1.60 -19.33
CA GLY A 430 -7.38 2.63 -20.11
C GLY A 430 -6.53 3.85 -20.46
N LEU A 431 -5.20 3.79 -20.28
CA LEU A 431 -4.29 4.84 -20.73
C LEU A 431 -4.33 4.97 -22.24
N PRO A 432 -4.05 6.16 -22.81
CA PRO A 432 -4.22 6.41 -24.24
C PRO A 432 -3.14 5.81 -25.11
N THR A 433 -2.14 5.14 -24.53
CA THR A 433 -1.00 4.54 -25.22
C THR A 433 -0.73 3.14 -24.71
N GLU A 434 0.11 2.38 -25.38
CA GLU A 434 0.46 1.01 -25.01
C GLU A 434 1.75 0.93 -24.18
N ARG A 435 2.49 2.03 -24.02
CA ARG A 435 3.83 2.00 -23.44
C ARG A 435 4.23 3.32 -22.80
N TRP A 436 4.99 3.23 -21.70
CA TRP A 436 5.74 4.36 -21.16
C TRP A 436 6.96 4.71 -22.03
N ALA A 437 7.35 5.98 -22.02
CA ALA A 437 8.60 6.41 -22.64
C ALA A 437 9.81 5.74 -21.98
N PRO A 438 10.95 5.58 -22.70
CA PRO A 438 12.13 4.83 -22.22
C PRO A 438 12.76 5.34 -20.93
N ASP A 439 12.48 6.59 -20.55
CA ASP A 439 13.03 7.25 -19.35
C ASP A 439 12.11 7.15 -18.11
N VAL A 440 11.08 6.30 -18.14
CA VAL A 440 10.10 6.16 -17.06
C VAL A 440 10.78 5.87 -15.72
N GLU A 441 11.71 4.93 -15.65
CA GLU A 441 12.44 4.60 -14.43
C GLU A 441 13.25 5.79 -13.91
N ASP A 442 13.99 6.48 -14.78
CA ASP A 442 14.80 7.63 -14.41
C ASP A 442 13.94 8.78 -13.86
N ARG A 443 12.72 8.96 -14.39
CA ARG A 443 11.76 9.95 -13.89
C ARG A 443 11.27 9.57 -12.49
N VAL A 444 10.86 8.33 -12.27
CA VAL A 444 10.42 7.85 -10.94
C VAL A 444 11.54 8.02 -9.91
N ILE A 445 12.75 7.56 -10.22
CA ILE A 445 13.91 7.70 -9.30
C ILE A 445 14.21 9.18 -9.02
N ARG A 446 14.20 10.05 -10.05
CA ARG A 446 14.37 11.49 -9.85
C ARG A 446 13.30 12.07 -8.93
N GLY A 447 12.04 11.67 -9.08
CA GLY A 447 10.93 12.08 -8.21
C GLY A 447 11.14 11.62 -6.77
N VAL A 448 11.59 10.37 -6.55
CA VAL A 448 11.94 9.85 -5.23
C VAL A 448 13.05 10.72 -4.60
N MET A 449 14.13 11.03 -5.34
CA MET A 449 15.22 11.84 -4.81
C MET A 449 14.83 13.28 -4.44
N LYS A 450 13.72 13.80 -4.97
CA LYS A 450 13.15 15.10 -4.55
C LYS A 450 12.49 15.04 -3.17
N VAL A 451 11.87 13.92 -2.80
CA VAL A 451 11.11 13.78 -1.55
C VAL A 451 11.92 13.18 -0.41
N VAL A 452 13.06 12.54 -0.67
CA VAL A 452 13.91 11.95 0.38
C VAL A 452 15.00 12.92 0.91
N LYS A 453 15.27 14.00 0.17
CA LYS A 453 16.19 15.09 0.60
C LYS A 453 15.52 16.02 1.60
#